data_18a2bde31ad9dc78edbec361eb5581fb
#
_entry.id   18a2bde31ad9dc78edbec361eb5581fb
#
_cell.length_a   1.000
_cell.length_b   1.000
_cell.length_c   1.000
_cell.angle_alpha   90.00
_cell.angle_beta   90.00
_cell.angle_gamma   90.00
#
_symmetry.space_group_name_H-M   'P 1'
#
loop_
_entity.id
_entity.type
_entity.pdbx_description
1 polymer ?
#
loop_
_entity_poly.entity_id
_entity_poly.type
_entity_poly.pdbx_seq_one_letter_code
_entity_poly.pdbx_strand_id
1 'polypeptide(L)'
;MGIAKLLLLSLMSVLYCASTGKAEYLKYKDPKQPLGTRIKELMKRMTLAEKIGQMTQVERKIATAEDMKKYFIGSLLSGGGSVPRPMATSKDWVDMINEFQKASLSTRLGIPMIYGIDAIHGNNNVYNATIFPHNIGLGATRQVFIGLL
;
A
#
# COMPACT_ATOMS: atom_id res chain seq x y z
N MET A 1 -37.16 -1.40 -44.40
CA MET A 1 -35.83 -2.05 -44.37
C MET A 1 -34.87 -1.34 -43.40
N GLY A 2 -35.32 -0.73 -42.33
CA GLY A 2 -34.48 0.10 -41.45
C GLY A 2 -34.18 -0.51 -40.08
N ILE A 3 -35.20 -0.88 -39.33
CA ILE A 3 -35.03 -1.19 -37.88
C ILE A 3 -34.30 -2.46 -37.61
N ALA A 4 -34.54 -3.55 -38.37
CA ALA A 4 -33.82 -4.81 -38.18
C ALA A 4 -32.30 -4.72 -38.50
N LYS A 5 -31.91 -3.94 -39.51
CA LYS A 5 -30.48 -3.69 -39.81
C LYS A 5 -29.80 -2.84 -38.75
N LEU A 6 -30.50 -1.86 -38.16
CA LEU A 6 -29.96 -1.05 -37.06
C LEU A 6 -29.77 -1.88 -35.79
N LEU A 7 -30.72 -2.75 -35.45
CA LEU A 7 -30.61 -3.67 -34.32
C LEU A 7 -29.49 -4.69 -34.51
N LEU A 8 -29.29 -5.21 -35.72
CA LEU A 8 -28.19 -6.13 -36.01
C LEU A 8 -26.81 -5.45 -35.90
N LEU A 9 -26.70 -4.22 -36.39
CA LEU A 9 -25.47 -3.41 -36.28
C LEU A 9 -25.15 -3.02 -34.85
N SER A 10 -26.15 -2.68 -34.03
CA SER A 10 -25.95 -2.42 -32.61
C SER A 10 -25.56 -3.67 -31.83
N LEU A 11 -26.14 -4.83 -32.15
CA LEU A 11 -25.79 -6.10 -31.53
C LEU A 11 -24.35 -6.53 -31.90
N MET A 12 -23.97 -6.34 -33.17
CA MET A 12 -22.59 -6.60 -33.64
C MET A 12 -21.55 -5.68 -32.99
N SER A 13 -21.88 -4.40 -32.76
CA SER A 13 -20.98 -3.45 -32.09
C SER A 13 -20.79 -3.80 -30.61
N VAL A 14 -21.84 -4.22 -29.91
CA VAL A 14 -21.77 -4.68 -28.52
C VAL A 14 -20.98 -5.97 -28.40
N LEU A 15 -21.18 -6.94 -29.31
CA LEU A 15 -20.39 -8.17 -29.37
C LEU A 15 -18.91 -7.91 -29.72
N TYR A 16 -18.61 -6.94 -30.59
CA TYR A 16 -17.24 -6.56 -30.93
C TYR A 16 -16.53 -5.88 -29.75
N CYS A 17 -17.20 -5.00 -29.00
CA CYS A 17 -16.67 -4.41 -27.77
C CYS A 17 -16.44 -5.47 -26.66
N ALA A 18 -17.28 -6.50 -26.58
CA ALA A 18 -17.12 -7.58 -25.59
C ALA A 18 -15.96 -8.54 -25.91
N SER A 19 -15.56 -8.64 -27.19
CA SER A 19 -14.53 -9.61 -27.62
C SER A 19 -13.09 -9.09 -27.58
N THR A 20 -12.85 -7.80 -27.35
CA THR A 20 -11.51 -7.19 -27.38
C THR A 20 -10.83 -7.03 -26.03
N GLY A 21 -11.49 -7.38 -24.95
CA GLY A 21 -10.98 -7.25 -23.59
C GLY A 21 -10.16 -8.43 -23.09
N LYS A 22 -9.11 -8.88 -23.77
CA LYS A 22 -8.11 -9.73 -23.13
C LYS A 22 -7.45 -8.90 -22.02
N ALA A 23 -7.75 -9.22 -20.75
CA ALA A 23 -7.08 -8.59 -19.62
C ALA A 23 -5.56 -8.74 -19.84
N GLU A 24 -4.85 -7.62 -19.86
CA GLU A 24 -3.41 -7.62 -20.05
C GLU A 24 -2.74 -8.39 -18.92
N TYR A 25 -1.91 -9.38 -19.25
CA TYR A 25 -1.15 -10.12 -18.25
C TYR A 25 -0.05 -9.26 -17.64
N LEU A 26 -0.22 -8.95 -16.35
CA LEU A 26 0.69 -8.08 -15.59
C LEU A 26 1.72 -8.94 -14.85
N LYS A 27 2.90 -9.15 -15.44
CA LYS A 27 3.97 -9.99 -14.85
C LYS A 27 4.37 -9.57 -13.45
N TYR A 28 4.34 -8.27 -13.15
CA TYR A 28 4.71 -7.78 -11.81
C TYR A 28 3.74 -8.22 -10.71
N LYS A 29 2.49 -8.56 -11.07
CA LYS A 29 1.47 -9.08 -10.14
C LYS A 29 1.53 -10.59 -9.96
N ASP A 30 2.22 -11.30 -10.85
CA ASP A 30 2.33 -12.76 -10.79
C ASP A 30 3.49 -13.19 -9.86
N PRO A 31 3.20 -13.80 -8.69
CA PRO A 31 4.22 -14.23 -7.75
C PRO A 31 5.12 -15.37 -8.29
N LYS A 32 4.70 -16.06 -9.35
CA LYS A 32 5.48 -17.12 -9.99
C LYS A 32 6.61 -16.57 -10.87
N GLN A 33 6.57 -15.30 -11.24
CA GLN A 33 7.62 -14.67 -12.01
C GLN A 33 8.85 -14.34 -11.15
N PRO A 34 10.07 -14.46 -11.67
CA PRO A 34 11.29 -14.06 -10.97
C PRO A 34 11.21 -12.59 -10.53
N LEU A 35 11.69 -12.29 -9.32
CA LEU A 35 11.61 -10.96 -8.72
C LEU A 35 12.18 -9.86 -9.63
N GLY A 36 13.35 -10.10 -10.26
CA GLY A 36 13.95 -9.14 -11.18
C GLY A 36 13.07 -8.84 -12.42
N THR A 37 12.35 -9.84 -12.93
CA THR A 37 11.38 -9.67 -14.02
C THR A 37 10.20 -8.80 -13.57
N ARG A 38 9.67 -9.05 -12.39
CA ARG A 38 8.56 -8.30 -11.80
C ARG A 38 8.93 -6.83 -11.59
N ILE A 39 10.11 -6.58 -11.00
CA ILE A 39 10.61 -5.22 -10.77
C ILE A 39 10.81 -4.49 -12.10
N LYS A 40 11.48 -5.08 -13.08
CA LYS A 40 11.72 -4.46 -14.39
C LYS A 40 10.43 -4.10 -15.10
N GLU A 41 9.43 -4.98 -15.07
CA GLU A 41 8.15 -4.71 -15.70
C GLU A 41 7.39 -3.58 -14.98
N LEU A 42 7.32 -3.60 -13.64
CA LEU A 42 6.70 -2.54 -12.86
C LEU A 42 7.34 -1.18 -13.16
N MET A 43 8.68 -1.11 -13.09
CA MET A 43 9.44 0.12 -13.34
C MET A 43 9.20 0.70 -14.76
N LYS A 44 9.02 -0.16 -15.76
CA LYS A 44 8.68 0.29 -17.12
C LYS A 44 7.29 0.91 -17.23
N ARG A 45 6.35 0.46 -16.39
CA ARG A 45 4.97 0.96 -16.38
C ARG A 45 4.81 2.25 -15.59
N MET A 46 5.72 2.51 -14.66
CA MET A 46 5.65 3.68 -13.77
C MET A 46 6.01 4.97 -14.50
N THR A 47 5.16 5.97 -14.35
CA THR A 47 5.47 7.36 -14.67
C THR A 47 6.50 7.93 -13.69
N LEU A 48 7.07 9.09 -14.01
CA LEU A 48 7.98 9.78 -13.09
C LEU A 48 7.28 10.13 -11.77
N ALA A 49 6.05 10.62 -11.83
CA ALA A 49 5.26 10.96 -10.63
C ALA A 49 5.04 9.74 -9.73
N GLU A 50 4.71 8.58 -10.31
CA GLU A 50 4.56 7.33 -9.55
C GLU A 50 5.88 6.88 -8.92
N LYS A 51 7.02 7.03 -9.60
CA LYS A 51 8.34 6.72 -9.04
C LYS A 51 8.69 7.62 -7.85
N ILE A 52 8.44 8.92 -7.97
CA ILE A 52 8.66 9.89 -6.88
C ILE A 52 7.75 9.54 -5.70
N GLY A 53 6.45 9.30 -5.95
CA GLY A 53 5.50 8.92 -4.91
C GLY A 53 5.91 7.66 -4.15
N GLN A 54 6.39 6.63 -4.87
CA GLN A 54 6.86 5.38 -4.24
C GLN A 54 8.11 5.56 -3.36
N MET A 55 8.92 6.58 -3.58
CA MET A 55 10.06 6.93 -2.75
C MET A 55 9.69 7.88 -1.60
N THR A 56 8.44 8.32 -1.53
CA THR A 56 7.97 9.27 -0.52
C THR A 56 7.39 8.52 0.68
N GLN A 57 7.85 8.88 1.87
CA GLN A 57 7.26 8.49 3.14
C GLN A 57 6.67 9.72 3.83
N VAL A 58 5.46 9.60 4.34
CA VAL A 58 4.74 10.70 4.98
C VAL A 58 4.29 10.29 6.39
N GLU A 59 4.31 11.25 7.32
CA GLU A 59 3.73 11.05 8.65
C GLU A 59 2.22 10.81 8.54
N ARG A 60 1.74 9.73 9.15
CA ARG A 60 0.34 9.30 9.08
C ARG A 60 -0.66 10.40 9.49
N LYS A 61 -0.33 11.25 10.48
CA LYS A 61 -1.23 12.30 10.97
C LYS A 61 -1.61 13.34 9.93
N ILE A 62 -0.74 13.60 8.96
CA ILE A 62 -0.93 14.63 7.94
C ILE A 62 -1.36 14.06 6.59
N ALA A 63 -1.26 12.74 6.40
CA ALA A 63 -1.68 12.08 5.17
C ALA A 63 -3.18 11.74 5.20
N THR A 64 -3.82 11.81 4.05
CA THR A 64 -5.18 11.34 3.83
C THR A 64 -5.20 10.19 2.82
N ALA A 65 -6.28 9.40 2.80
CA ALA A 65 -6.47 8.37 1.78
C ALA A 65 -6.47 8.95 0.35
N GLU A 66 -6.91 10.20 0.19
CA GLU A 66 -6.89 10.89 -1.10
C GLU A 66 -5.46 11.29 -1.51
N ASP A 67 -4.61 11.70 -0.56
CA ASP A 67 -3.20 11.97 -0.83
C ASP A 67 -2.46 10.73 -1.32
N MET A 68 -2.76 9.55 -0.75
CA MET A 68 -2.20 8.27 -1.21
C MET A 68 -2.47 8.03 -2.68
N LYS A 69 -3.69 8.33 -3.14
CA LYS A 69 -4.08 8.17 -4.55
C LYS A 69 -3.46 9.24 -5.43
N LYS A 70 -3.57 10.50 -5.01
CA LYS A 70 -3.17 11.68 -5.81
C LYS A 70 -1.66 11.72 -6.04
N TYR A 71 -0.89 11.40 -5.01
CA TYR A 71 0.58 11.51 -5.04
C TYR A 71 1.28 10.15 -5.12
N PHE A 72 0.54 9.03 -5.20
CA PHE A 72 1.10 7.68 -5.29
C PHE A 72 2.05 7.33 -4.16
N ILE A 73 1.78 7.82 -2.94
CA ILE A 73 2.66 7.70 -1.77
C ILE A 73 2.92 6.22 -1.46
N GLY A 74 4.19 5.85 -1.39
CA GLY A 74 4.63 4.47 -1.21
C GLY A 74 4.73 4.03 0.25
N SER A 75 4.81 4.98 1.19
CA SER A 75 5.01 4.65 2.59
C SER A 75 4.36 5.67 3.54
N LEU A 76 3.80 5.15 4.63
CA LEU A 76 3.38 5.94 5.78
C LEU A 76 4.17 5.55 7.02
N LEU A 77 4.43 6.53 7.89
CA LEU A 77 5.07 6.33 9.18
C LEU A 77 4.15 6.83 10.29
N SER A 78 3.88 6.01 11.30
CA SER A 78 3.39 6.49 12.58
C SER A 78 4.58 6.76 13.50
N GLY A 79 5.01 8.00 13.54
CA GLY A 79 6.02 8.48 14.49
C GLY A 79 5.50 8.50 15.93
N GLY A 80 6.34 8.96 16.87
CA GLY A 80 5.96 9.05 18.28
C GLY A 80 4.67 9.85 18.51
N GLY A 81 3.71 9.25 19.19
CA GLY A 81 2.39 9.85 19.45
C GLY A 81 1.43 9.90 18.25
N SER A 82 1.75 9.21 17.17
CA SER A 82 0.88 9.09 16.00
C SER A 82 -0.08 7.91 16.15
N VAL A 83 -1.23 8.15 16.75
CA VAL A 83 -2.26 7.14 17.04
C VAL A 83 -3.55 7.45 16.28
N PRO A 84 -4.38 6.44 15.94
CA PRO A 84 -5.69 6.67 15.31
C PRO A 84 -6.59 7.56 16.18
N ARG A 85 -6.63 7.28 17.47
CA ARG A 85 -7.29 8.06 18.54
C ARG A 85 -6.68 7.71 19.90
N PRO A 86 -6.93 8.50 20.95
CA PRO A 86 -6.53 8.12 22.31
C PRO A 86 -7.08 6.75 22.70
N MET A 87 -6.27 5.91 23.36
CA MET A 87 -6.62 4.55 23.76
C MET A 87 -7.16 3.67 22.59
N ALA A 88 -6.59 3.82 21.40
CA ALA A 88 -7.02 3.08 20.22
C ALA A 88 -6.94 1.57 20.42
N THR A 89 -8.01 0.88 20.04
CA THR A 89 -8.07 -0.59 20.02
C THR A 89 -7.33 -1.15 18.82
N SER A 90 -7.03 -2.46 18.82
CA SER A 90 -6.46 -3.13 17.66
C SER A 90 -7.33 -2.97 16.40
N LYS A 91 -8.66 -2.92 16.56
CA LYS A 91 -9.58 -2.67 15.46
C LYS A 91 -9.39 -1.27 14.86
N ASP A 92 -9.22 -0.24 15.67
CA ASP A 92 -8.98 1.13 15.19
C ASP A 92 -7.70 1.21 14.35
N TRP A 93 -6.65 0.50 14.76
CA TRP A 93 -5.39 0.40 14.01
C TRP A 93 -5.57 -0.30 12.68
N VAL A 94 -6.25 -1.45 12.68
CA VAL A 94 -6.52 -2.23 11.45
C VAL A 94 -7.38 -1.43 10.48
N ASP A 95 -8.43 -0.79 10.95
CA ASP A 95 -9.33 0.02 10.10
C ASP A 95 -8.56 1.18 9.45
N MET A 96 -7.77 1.91 10.24
CA MET A 96 -6.93 3.00 9.75
C MET A 96 -5.93 2.53 8.68
N ILE A 97 -5.18 1.46 8.95
CA ILE A 97 -4.19 0.95 7.99
C ILE A 97 -4.88 0.45 6.72
N ASN A 98 -6.01 -0.24 6.85
CA ASN A 98 -6.77 -0.75 5.73
C ASN A 98 -7.33 0.37 4.84
N GLU A 99 -7.73 1.49 5.41
CA GLU A 99 -8.18 2.67 4.66
C GLU A 99 -7.08 3.17 3.72
N PHE A 100 -5.89 3.42 4.25
CA PHE A 100 -4.74 3.86 3.46
C PHE A 100 -4.30 2.80 2.44
N GLN A 101 -4.24 1.54 2.85
CA GLN A 101 -3.86 0.44 1.94
C GLN A 101 -4.85 0.29 0.79
N LYS A 102 -6.15 0.40 1.07
CA LYS A 102 -7.20 0.37 0.04
C LYS A 102 -7.04 1.53 -0.95
N ALA A 103 -6.68 2.73 -0.45
CA ALA A 103 -6.41 3.87 -1.29
C ALA A 103 -5.21 3.62 -2.23
N SER A 104 -4.08 3.11 -1.70
CA SER A 104 -2.90 2.77 -2.49
C SER A 104 -3.20 1.70 -3.55
N LEU A 105 -3.93 0.65 -3.19
CA LEU A 105 -4.31 -0.43 -4.09
C LEU A 105 -5.30 0.01 -5.17
N SER A 106 -6.05 1.10 -4.95
CA SER A 106 -7.00 1.64 -5.94
C SER A 106 -6.33 2.47 -7.05
N THR A 107 -5.02 2.72 -6.94
CA THR A 107 -4.25 3.42 -7.98
C THR A 107 -4.06 2.53 -9.22
N ARG A 108 -3.69 3.15 -10.35
CA ARG A 108 -3.52 2.46 -11.65
C ARG A 108 -2.64 1.21 -11.58
N LEU A 109 -1.55 1.26 -10.83
CA LEU A 109 -0.62 0.12 -10.70
C LEU A 109 -0.98 -0.78 -9.51
N GLY A 110 -1.76 -0.29 -8.56
CA GLY A 110 -2.18 -1.04 -7.38
C GLY A 110 -1.00 -1.52 -6.54
N ILE A 111 0.00 -0.65 -6.33
CA ILE A 111 1.16 -0.96 -5.51
C ILE A 111 0.76 -0.80 -4.05
N PRO A 112 0.93 -1.83 -3.19
CA PRO A 112 0.64 -1.71 -1.77
C PRO A 112 1.61 -0.74 -1.10
N MET A 113 1.12 0.03 -0.12
CA MET A 113 2.00 0.88 0.69
C MET A 113 2.81 0.08 1.70
N ILE A 114 3.96 0.60 2.10
CA ILE A 114 4.70 0.17 3.28
C ILE A 114 4.23 1.01 4.48
N TYR A 115 3.97 0.33 5.60
CA TYR A 115 3.63 1.01 6.85
C TYR A 115 4.74 0.84 7.87
N GLY A 116 5.27 1.96 8.36
CA GLY A 116 6.31 2.01 9.38
C GLY A 116 5.79 2.51 10.72
N ILE A 117 6.47 2.13 11.78
CA ILE A 117 6.24 2.61 13.14
C ILE A 117 7.56 3.03 13.77
N ASP A 118 7.48 3.93 14.74
CA ASP A 118 8.59 4.30 15.60
C ASP A 118 8.50 3.47 16.89
N ALA A 119 9.36 2.46 17.00
CA ALA A 119 9.31 1.46 18.07
C ALA A 119 10.70 1.23 18.70
N ILE A 120 11.29 2.28 19.27
CA ILE A 120 12.62 2.23 19.88
C ILE A 120 12.68 1.45 21.20
N HIS A 121 11.55 1.17 21.81
CA HIS A 121 11.43 0.37 23.04
C HIS A 121 10.09 -0.39 23.12
N GLY A 122 9.67 -0.98 22.03
CA GLY A 122 8.31 -1.45 21.79
C GLY A 122 7.46 -0.39 21.12
N ASN A 123 6.26 -0.75 20.68
CA ASN A 123 5.35 0.21 20.03
C ASN A 123 4.62 1.07 21.08
N ASN A 124 5.26 2.18 21.48
CA ASN A 124 4.75 3.12 22.48
C ASN A 124 3.45 3.85 22.05
N ASN A 125 3.04 3.71 20.80
CA ASN A 125 1.78 4.28 20.30
C ASN A 125 0.58 3.38 20.59
N VAL A 126 0.81 2.09 20.86
CA VAL A 126 -0.29 1.13 21.08
C VAL A 126 -0.66 1.11 22.57
N TYR A 127 -1.92 1.44 22.86
CA TYR A 127 -2.46 1.39 24.22
C TYR A 127 -2.34 -0.01 24.83
N ASN A 128 -1.83 -0.10 26.06
CA ASN A 128 -1.55 -1.33 26.79
C ASN A 128 -0.51 -2.29 26.13
N ALA A 129 0.26 -1.83 25.13
CA ALA A 129 1.37 -2.62 24.63
C ALA A 129 2.51 -2.72 25.65
N THR A 130 3.22 -3.82 25.62
CA THR A 130 4.43 -4.00 26.42
C THR A 130 5.50 -3.01 25.97
N ILE A 131 6.07 -2.28 26.92
CA ILE A 131 7.19 -1.38 26.70
C ILE A 131 8.45 -2.03 27.26
N PHE A 132 9.51 -1.96 26.46
CA PHE A 132 10.83 -2.53 26.77
C PHE A 132 11.83 -1.41 27.12
N PRO A 133 12.98 -1.72 27.71
CA PRO A 133 14.08 -0.78 27.80
C PRO A 133 14.51 -0.28 26.41
N HIS A 134 15.00 0.96 26.34
CA HIS A 134 15.55 1.49 25.09
C HIS A 134 16.66 0.61 24.52
N ASN A 135 16.73 0.51 23.20
CA ASN A 135 17.71 -0.32 22.47
C ASN A 135 19.16 0.00 22.89
N ILE A 136 19.49 1.26 23.19
CA ILE A 136 20.81 1.67 23.70
C ILE A 136 21.11 1.00 25.05
N GLY A 137 20.12 1.00 25.96
CA GLY A 137 20.24 0.32 27.27
C GLY A 137 20.41 -1.17 27.12
N LEU A 138 19.61 -1.82 26.24
CA LEU A 138 19.75 -3.24 25.95
C LEU A 138 21.11 -3.57 25.35
N GLY A 139 21.60 -2.78 24.41
CA GLY A 139 22.94 -2.94 23.84
C GLY A 139 24.08 -2.78 24.86
N ALA A 140 23.92 -1.88 25.83
CA ALA A 140 24.90 -1.67 26.89
C ALA A 140 25.04 -2.88 27.84
N THR A 141 24.03 -3.75 27.95
CA THR A 141 24.11 -4.97 28.76
C THR A 141 25.09 -5.99 28.22
N ARG A 142 25.47 -5.91 26.93
CA ARG A 142 26.31 -6.87 26.19
C ARG A 142 25.80 -8.33 26.25
N GLN A 143 24.53 -8.53 26.57
CA GLN A 143 23.87 -9.84 26.63
C GLN A 143 23.10 -10.08 25.32
N VAL A 144 23.66 -10.91 24.45
CA VAL A 144 23.13 -11.22 23.13
C VAL A 144 21.69 -11.78 23.19
N PHE A 145 21.36 -12.53 24.24
CA PHE A 145 20.02 -13.15 24.38
C PHE A 145 18.90 -12.17 24.73
N ILE A 146 19.19 -11.02 25.36
CA ILE A 146 18.19 -10.00 25.68
C ILE A 146 17.76 -9.21 24.42
N GLY A 147 18.64 -9.12 23.42
CA GLY A 147 18.34 -8.44 22.17
C GLY A 147 17.55 -9.25 21.15
N LEU A 148 17.25 -10.53 21.47
CA LEU A 148 16.47 -11.44 20.60
C LEU A 148 15.03 -11.67 21.08
N LEU A 149 14.61 -11.05 22.18
CA LEU A 149 13.24 -11.06 22.69
C LEU A 149 12.49 -9.82 22.19
#